data_5b6ae22b3916883d9db7991bd7d18b9e
#
_entry.id   5b6ae22b3916883d9db7991bd7d18b9e
#
_cell.length_a   1.000
_cell.length_b   1.000
_cell.length_c   1.000
_cell.angle_alpha   90.00
_cell.angle_beta   90.00
_cell.angle_gamma   90.00
#
_symmetry.space_group_name_H-M   'P 1'
#
loop_
_entity.id
_entity.type
_entity.pdbx_description
1 polymer ?
#
loop_
_entity_poly.entity_id
_entity_poly.type
_entity_poly.pdbx_seq_one_letter_code
_entity_poly.pdbx_strand_id
1 'polypeptide(L)'
;MGETLLVVVAAVVPLVALVVEHVGNVRITERHHSHHDTYVVSAEFTRSLVLAMAFMAALGLLVAWLCERDVFVASATTVLGFFDAFLVTCLGLWLCIGRYRVSVFSDSMVVTPVVGRNVWVRYDEIERLEWTGLRMESGFRSLAVWVGGRRAATLLGIVDVEQIIMSMDRFDLL
;
A
#
# COMPACT_ATOMS: atom_id res chain seq x y z
N MET A 1 8.48 -31.12 10.12
CA MET A 1 7.21 -30.37 9.93
C MET A 1 7.41 -28.86 9.85
N GLY A 2 8.20 -28.24 10.74
CA GLY A 2 8.40 -26.77 10.69
C GLY A 2 9.09 -26.28 9.44
N GLU A 3 10.14 -26.94 8.99
CA GLU A 3 10.93 -26.56 7.81
C GLU A 3 10.11 -26.64 6.51
N THR A 4 9.34 -27.70 6.33
CA THR A 4 8.43 -27.84 5.18
C THR A 4 7.41 -26.69 5.13
N LEU A 5 6.90 -26.27 6.31
CA LEU A 5 5.99 -25.14 6.40
C LEU A 5 6.66 -23.82 5.96
N LEU A 6 7.89 -23.57 6.41
CA LEU A 6 8.65 -22.36 6.02
C LEU A 6 8.91 -22.32 4.51
N VAL A 7 9.33 -23.44 3.90
CA VAL A 7 9.49 -23.53 2.44
C VAL A 7 8.19 -23.25 1.70
N VAL A 8 7.06 -23.76 2.21
CA VAL A 8 5.74 -23.50 1.62
C VAL A 8 5.37 -22.01 1.74
N VAL A 9 5.61 -21.37 2.88
CA VAL A 9 5.35 -19.94 3.07
C VAL A 9 6.20 -19.11 2.10
N ALA A 10 7.51 -19.40 2.01
CA ALA A 10 8.42 -18.71 1.10
C ALA A 10 7.99 -18.81 -0.38
N ALA A 11 7.40 -19.95 -0.80
CA ALA A 11 6.95 -20.14 -2.17
C ALA A 11 5.55 -19.55 -2.42
N VAL A 12 4.60 -19.77 -1.51
CA VAL A 12 3.18 -19.44 -1.73
C VAL A 12 2.90 -17.94 -1.57
N VAL A 13 3.51 -17.28 -0.58
CA VAL A 13 3.25 -15.86 -0.31
C VAL A 13 3.51 -14.98 -1.53
N PRO A 14 4.70 -15.00 -2.16
CA PRO A 14 4.95 -14.16 -3.34
C PRO A 14 4.10 -14.56 -4.55
N LEU A 15 3.81 -15.85 -4.72
CA LEU A 15 2.96 -16.33 -5.82
C LEU A 15 1.53 -15.78 -5.69
N VAL A 16 0.95 -15.84 -4.50
CA VAL A 16 -0.38 -15.27 -4.24
C VAL A 16 -0.38 -13.78 -4.48
N ALA A 17 0.64 -13.06 -4.00
CA ALA A 17 0.76 -11.63 -4.21
C ALA A 17 0.87 -11.28 -5.71
N LEU A 18 1.66 -12.02 -6.49
CA LEU A 18 1.80 -11.85 -7.95
C LEU A 18 0.48 -12.09 -8.68
N VAL A 19 -0.25 -13.15 -8.33
CA VAL A 19 -1.54 -13.48 -8.96
C VAL A 19 -2.57 -12.40 -8.66
N VAL A 20 -2.68 -11.98 -7.39
CA VAL A 20 -3.65 -10.94 -6.99
C VAL A 20 -3.31 -9.61 -7.63
N GLU A 21 -2.04 -9.22 -7.70
CA GLU A 21 -1.59 -8.00 -8.38
C GLU A 21 -1.92 -8.04 -9.88
N HIS A 22 -1.68 -9.17 -10.54
CA HIS A 22 -2.00 -9.35 -11.96
C HIS A 22 -3.51 -9.21 -12.22
N VAL A 23 -4.34 -9.91 -11.46
CA VAL A 23 -5.81 -9.86 -11.58
C VAL A 23 -6.37 -8.47 -11.22
N GLY A 24 -5.79 -7.83 -10.20
CA GLY A 24 -6.18 -6.48 -9.75
C GLY A 24 -5.99 -5.43 -10.84
N ASN A 25 -4.84 -5.46 -11.53
CA ASN A 25 -4.52 -4.52 -12.61
C ASN A 25 -5.48 -4.63 -13.82
N VAL A 26 -5.92 -5.83 -14.17
CA VAL A 26 -6.89 -6.03 -15.28
C VAL A 26 -8.23 -5.36 -14.96
N ARG A 27 -8.69 -5.38 -13.71
CA ARG A 27 -9.97 -4.79 -13.30
C ARG A 27 -9.96 -3.26 -13.24
N ILE A 28 -8.82 -2.62 -13.01
CA ILE A 28 -8.72 -1.14 -12.95
C ILE A 28 -8.83 -0.56 -14.36
N THR A 29 -8.31 -1.23 -15.38
CA THR A 29 -8.35 -0.77 -16.78
C THR A 29 -9.76 -0.71 -17.34
N GLU A 30 -10.72 -1.50 -16.80
CA GLU A 30 -12.10 -1.56 -17.27
C GLU A 30 -13.06 -0.53 -16.63
N ARG A 31 -12.64 0.23 -15.60
CA ARG A 31 -13.53 1.09 -14.80
C ARG A 31 -13.54 2.59 -15.16
N HIS A 32 -13.04 2.98 -16.33
CA HIS A 32 -12.96 4.40 -16.74
C HIS A 32 -14.30 5.09 -17.12
N HIS A 33 -15.46 4.58 -16.71
CA HIS A 33 -16.76 5.17 -17.07
C HIS A 33 -17.70 5.52 -15.89
N SER A 34 -17.17 5.70 -14.67
CA SER A 34 -17.98 6.15 -13.55
C SER A 34 -17.83 7.65 -13.32
N HIS A 35 -18.93 8.36 -12.99
CA HIS A 35 -19.01 9.81 -12.71
C HIS A 35 -18.22 10.27 -11.45
N HIS A 36 -17.21 9.53 -11.00
CA HIS A 36 -16.36 9.87 -9.86
C HIS A 36 -14.95 9.37 -10.10
N ASP A 37 -13.99 10.18 -9.72
CA ASP A 37 -12.58 9.83 -9.79
C ASP A 37 -12.17 9.06 -8.53
N THR A 38 -11.51 7.92 -8.71
CA THR A 38 -11.00 7.13 -7.60
C THR A 38 -9.47 7.08 -7.66
N TYR A 39 -8.84 7.66 -6.67
CA TYR A 39 -7.39 7.68 -6.50
C TYR A 39 -6.96 6.51 -5.63
N VAL A 40 -6.10 5.68 -6.18
CA VAL A 40 -5.51 4.50 -5.52
C VAL A 40 -3.99 4.64 -5.49
N VAL A 41 -3.34 3.85 -4.68
CA VAL A 41 -1.88 3.79 -4.64
C VAL A 41 -1.34 3.38 -6.02
N SER A 42 -0.24 3.99 -6.43
CA SER A 42 0.33 3.74 -7.76
C SER A 42 0.64 2.25 -7.95
N ALA A 43 0.29 1.74 -9.14
CA ALA A 43 0.58 0.35 -9.50
C ALA A 43 2.08 0.03 -9.52
N GLU A 44 2.92 1.04 -9.77
CA GLU A 44 4.37 0.89 -9.73
C GLU A 44 4.88 0.58 -8.33
N PHE A 45 4.32 1.26 -7.31
CA PHE A 45 4.69 1.02 -5.92
C PHE A 45 4.24 -0.38 -5.46
N THR A 46 3.01 -0.79 -5.74
CA THR A 46 2.50 -2.11 -5.36
C THR A 46 3.26 -3.22 -6.08
N ARG A 47 3.58 -3.07 -7.36
CA ARG A 47 4.41 -4.01 -8.13
C ARG A 47 5.82 -4.14 -7.59
N SER A 48 6.47 -3.01 -7.25
CA SER A 48 7.83 -3.06 -6.69
C SER A 48 7.87 -3.80 -5.36
N LEU A 49 6.82 -3.66 -4.52
CA LEU A 49 6.71 -4.40 -3.27
C LEU A 49 6.53 -5.91 -3.50
N VAL A 50 5.70 -6.29 -4.49
CA VAL A 50 5.51 -7.70 -4.87
C VAL A 50 6.79 -8.30 -5.45
N LEU A 51 7.51 -7.55 -6.29
CA LEU A 51 8.80 -7.98 -6.82
C LEU A 51 9.86 -8.13 -5.72
N ALA A 52 9.87 -7.23 -4.73
CA ALA A 52 10.75 -7.35 -3.56
C ALA A 52 10.44 -8.62 -2.75
N MET A 53 9.15 -8.95 -2.56
CA MET A 53 8.76 -10.21 -1.91
C MET A 53 9.25 -11.43 -2.71
N ALA A 54 9.08 -11.43 -4.04
CA ALA A 54 9.53 -12.53 -4.89
C ALA A 54 11.06 -12.69 -4.85
N PHE A 55 11.80 -11.58 -4.89
CA PHE A 55 13.26 -11.58 -4.80
C PHE A 55 13.73 -12.11 -3.43
N MET A 56 13.15 -11.63 -2.33
CA MET A 56 13.52 -12.07 -0.99
C MET A 56 13.17 -13.54 -0.74
N ALA A 57 12.07 -14.05 -1.29
CA ALA A 57 11.72 -15.46 -1.24
C ALA A 57 12.76 -16.32 -1.98
N ALA A 58 13.09 -15.93 -3.21
CA ALA A 58 14.12 -16.65 -3.99
C ALA A 58 15.49 -16.66 -3.29
N LEU A 59 15.87 -15.50 -2.73
CA LEU A 59 17.12 -15.37 -1.96
C LEU A 59 17.10 -16.23 -0.70
N GLY A 60 15.98 -16.23 0.05
CA GLY A 60 15.83 -17.03 1.27
C GLY A 60 15.92 -18.55 0.98
N LEU A 61 15.26 -19.01 -0.08
CA LEU A 61 15.32 -20.41 -0.51
C LEU A 61 16.73 -20.79 -0.97
N LEU A 62 17.41 -19.92 -1.73
CA LEU A 62 18.79 -20.15 -2.16
C LEU A 62 19.74 -20.26 -0.98
N VAL A 63 19.68 -19.32 -0.03
CA VAL A 63 20.56 -19.33 1.14
C VAL A 63 20.27 -20.53 2.03
N ALA A 64 19.01 -20.90 2.24
CA ALA A 64 18.62 -22.09 2.99
C ALA A 64 19.19 -23.36 2.33
N TRP A 65 19.08 -23.48 1.01
CA TRP A 65 19.68 -24.59 0.27
C TRP A 65 21.21 -24.65 0.40
N LEU A 66 21.90 -23.50 0.41
CA LEU A 66 23.34 -23.44 0.64
C LEU A 66 23.71 -23.84 2.07
N CYS A 67 22.87 -23.52 3.07
CA CYS A 67 23.05 -24.01 4.44
C CYS A 67 22.93 -25.54 4.54
N GLU A 68 21.99 -26.16 3.81
CA GLU A 68 21.84 -27.63 3.73
C GLU A 68 23.04 -28.29 3.06
N ARG A 69 23.79 -27.58 2.24
CA ARG A 69 25.03 -28.04 1.59
C ARG A 69 26.30 -27.74 2.40
N ASP A 70 26.15 -27.35 3.67
CA ASP A 70 27.27 -27.00 4.57
C ASP A 70 28.18 -25.84 4.06
N VAL A 71 27.66 -25.02 3.14
CA VAL A 71 28.38 -23.83 2.66
C VAL A 71 28.40 -22.74 3.74
N PHE A 72 27.32 -22.64 4.52
CA PHE A 72 27.20 -21.71 5.65
C PHE A 72 26.95 -22.49 6.95
N VAL A 73 27.50 -21.98 8.05
CA VAL A 73 27.35 -22.55 9.40
C VAL A 73 25.95 -22.31 9.99
N ALA A 74 25.12 -21.52 9.32
CA ALA A 74 23.78 -21.17 9.78
C ALA A 74 22.77 -22.33 9.54
N SER A 75 21.78 -22.44 10.43
CA SER A 75 20.66 -23.38 10.24
C SER A 75 19.72 -22.90 9.13
N ALA A 76 19.40 -23.77 8.18
CA ALA A 76 18.42 -23.50 7.11
C ALA A 76 17.06 -23.03 7.67
N THR A 77 16.61 -23.63 8.78
CA THR A 77 15.36 -23.25 9.47
C THR A 77 15.42 -21.81 10.00
N THR A 78 16.55 -21.38 10.57
CA THR A 78 16.71 -20.02 11.07
C THR A 78 16.70 -19.00 9.94
N VAL A 79 17.38 -19.33 8.83
CA VAL A 79 17.43 -18.50 7.63
C VAL A 79 16.02 -18.35 7.03
N LEU A 80 15.31 -19.45 6.80
CA LEU A 80 13.95 -19.43 6.30
C LEU A 80 13.02 -18.64 7.21
N GLY A 81 13.10 -18.85 8.53
CA GLY A 81 12.29 -18.10 9.50
C GLY A 81 12.49 -16.59 9.42
N PHE A 82 13.73 -16.13 9.20
CA PHE A 82 14.01 -14.70 9.00
C PHE A 82 13.38 -14.16 7.71
N PHE A 83 13.56 -14.85 6.59
CA PHE A 83 12.99 -14.43 5.31
C PHE A 83 11.46 -14.50 5.31
N ASP A 84 10.87 -15.53 5.92
CA ASP A 84 9.41 -15.66 6.04
C ASP A 84 8.81 -14.56 6.89
N ALA A 85 9.45 -14.17 8.00
CA ALA A 85 9.01 -13.03 8.81
C ALA A 85 9.00 -11.74 7.97
N PHE A 86 10.01 -11.53 7.14
CA PHE A 86 10.06 -10.41 6.20
C PHE A 86 8.91 -10.49 5.16
N LEU A 87 8.70 -11.65 4.55
CA LEU A 87 7.64 -11.86 3.55
C LEU A 87 6.25 -11.60 4.13
N VAL A 88 5.96 -12.12 5.32
CA VAL A 88 4.67 -11.90 6.01
C VAL A 88 4.47 -10.42 6.34
N THR A 89 5.53 -9.73 6.78
CA THR A 89 5.48 -8.29 7.04
C THR A 89 5.20 -7.49 5.77
N CYS A 90 5.89 -7.80 4.67
CA CYS A 90 5.67 -7.15 3.37
C CYS A 90 4.27 -7.45 2.82
N LEU A 91 3.78 -8.68 2.96
CA LEU A 91 2.41 -9.04 2.58
C LEU A 91 1.37 -8.25 3.36
N GLY A 92 1.54 -8.16 4.68
CA GLY A 92 0.67 -7.34 5.54
C GLY A 92 0.66 -5.88 5.12
N LEU A 93 1.83 -5.30 4.86
CA LEU A 93 1.97 -3.93 4.36
C LEU A 93 1.30 -3.76 2.99
N TRP A 94 1.50 -4.67 2.06
CA TRP A 94 0.90 -4.65 0.73
C TRP A 94 -0.64 -4.70 0.80
N LEU A 95 -1.21 -5.59 1.64
CA LEU A 95 -2.65 -5.68 1.86
C LEU A 95 -3.22 -4.39 2.49
N CYS A 96 -2.52 -3.84 3.46
CA CYS A 96 -2.90 -2.60 4.13
C CYS A 96 -2.92 -1.42 3.15
N ILE A 97 -1.85 -1.26 2.36
CA ILE A 97 -1.72 -0.17 1.38
C ILE A 97 -2.73 -0.34 0.26
N GLY A 98 -2.95 -1.56 -0.23
CA GLY A 98 -3.94 -1.86 -1.27
C GLY A 98 -5.39 -1.56 -0.88
N ARG A 99 -5.67 -1.43 0.42
CA ARG A 99 -6.98 -1.00 0.92
C ARG A 99 -7.17 0.52 0.81
N TYR A 100 -6.10 1.31 0.86
CA TYR A 100 -6.19 2.76 0.86
C TYR A 100 -6.67 3.29 -0.48
N ARG A 101 -7.72 4.10 -0.47
CA ARG A 101 -8.26 4.78 -1.66
C ARG A 101 -9.01 6.04 -1.29
N VAL A 102 -9.06 6.98 -2.20
CA VAL A 102 -9.83 8.22 -2.10
C VAL A 102 -10.75 8.30 -3.31
N SER A 103 -12.04 8.33 -3.08
CA SER A 103 -13.05 8.53 -4.14
C SER A 103 -13.56 9.96 -4.05
N VAL A 104 -13.41 10.71 -5.14
CA VAL A 104 -13.78 12.12 -5.28
C VAL A 104 -15.06 12.20 -6.07
N PHE A 105 -16.07 12.87 -5.52
CA PHE A 105 -17.36 13.16 -6.12
C PHE A 105 -17.47 14.68 -6.39
N SER A 106 -18.56 15.12 -6.96
CA SER A 106 -18.80 16.55 -7.30
C SER A 106 -18.86 17.48 -6.07
N ASP A 107 -19.34 16.99 -4.92
CA ASP A 107 -19.60 17.77 -3.70
C ASP A 107 -18.96 17.20 -2.44
N SER A 108 -18.34 16.05 -2.55
CA SER A 108 -17.85 15.30 -1.41
C SER A 108 -16.70 14.36 -1.79
N MET A 109 -15.98 13.87 -0.80
CA MET A 109 -15.00 12.79 -0.97
C MET A 109 -15.21 11.70 0.06
N VAL A 110 -14.84 10.48 -0.30
CA VAL A 110 -14.80 9.32 0.59
C VAL A 110 -13.38 8.83 0.71
N VAL A 111 -12.82 8.91 1.89
CA VAL A 111 -11.50 8.39 2.22
C VAL A 111 -11.66 7.01 2.85
N THR A 112 -11.14 5.98 2.19
CA THR A 112 -11.01 4.64 2.76
C THR A 112 -9.62 4.52 3.37
N PRO A 113 -9.47 4.61 4.70
CA PRO A 113 -8.16 4.57 5.33
C PRO A 113 -7.56 3.15 5.31
N VAL A 114 -6.25 3.06 5.52
CA VAL A 114 -5.53 1.78 5.71
C VAL A 114 -6.17 0.96 6.82
N VAL A 115 -6.49 1.61 7.95
CA VAL A 115 -7.15 0.99 9.11
C VAL A 115 -8.33 1.87 9.53
N GLY A 116 -9.47 1.25 9.83
CA GLY A 116 -10.65 1.94 10.29
C GLY A 116 -11.82 1.93 9.30
N ARG A 117 -12.79 2.82 9.53
CA ARG A 117 -14.00 2.97 8.71
C ARG A 117 -13.79 4.05 7.65
N ASN A 118 -14.55 3.96 6.57
CA ASN A 118 -14.59 5.00 5.55
C ASN A 118 -15.05 6.32 6.18
N VAL A 119 -14.38 7.39 5.78
CA VAL A 119 -14.69 8.75 6.22
C VAL A 119 -15.27 9.50 5.03
N TRP A 120 -16.48 10.00 5.19
CA TRP A 120 -17.16 10.84 4.22
C TRP A 120 -16.95 12.30 4.62
N VAL A 121 -16.50 13.15 3.69
CA VAL A 121 -16.28 14.57 3.92
C VAL A 121 -16.94 15.35 2.78
N ARG A 122 -17.82 16.29 3.12
CA ARG A 122 -18.40 17.24 2.15
C ARG A 122 -17.45 18.43 2.00
N TYR A 123 -17.36 18.98 0.80
CA TYR A 123 -16.42 20.09 0.53
C TYR A 123 -16.83 21.40 1.21
N ASP A 124 -18.14 21.64 1.40
CA ASP A 124 -18.67 22.78 2.12
C ASP A 124 -18.38 22.76 3.64
N GLU A 125 -18.09 21.60 4.20
CA GLU A 125 -17.75 21.41 5.62
C GLU A 125 -16.25 21.55 5.90
N ILE A 126 -15.39 21.59 4.87
CA ILE A 126 -13.95 21.68 5.04
C ILE A 126 -13.60 23.11 5.47
N GLU A 127 -13.00 23.23 6.65
CA GLU A 127 -12.56 24.51 7.21
C GLU A 127 -11.12 24.85 6.81
N ARG A 128 -10.26 23.83 6.72
CA ARG A 128 -8.83 24.00 6.46
C ARG A 128 -8.22 22.74 5.89
N LEU A 129 -7.30 22.93 4.98
CA LEU A 129 -6.39 21.90 4.47
C LEU A 129 -4.97 22.21 4.97
N GLU A 130 -4.28 21.24 5.51
CA GLU A 130 -2.96 21.44 6.09
C GLU A 130 -2.00 20.34 5.64
N TRP A 131 -0.90 20.74 5.02
CA TRP A 131 0.14 19.78 4.66
C TRP A 131 0.80 19.20 5.91
N THR A 132 0.84 17.88 5.96
CA THR A 132 1.43 17.12 7.07
C THR A 132 2.47 16.12 6.55
N GLY A 133 3.50 15.83 7.35
CA GLY A 133 4.53 14.84 7.03
C GLY A 133 5.93 15.42 6.93
N LEU A 134 6.90 14.54 6.79
CA LEU A 134 8.33 14.86 6.77
C LEU A 134 8.69 15.63 5.50
N ARG A 135 9.15 16.87 5.69
CA ARG A 135 9.84 17.81 4.78
C ARG A 135 9.39 17.90 3.31
N MET A 136 9.36 19.14 2.87
CA MET A 136 9.00 19.63 1.53
C MET A 136 9.75 18.99 0.34
N GLU A 137 10.81 18.25 0.58
CA GLU A 137 11.68 17.70 -0.48
C GLU A 137 11.37 16.26 -0.88
N SER A 138 10.65 15.49 -0.04
CA SER A 138 10.19 14.16 -0.43
C SER A 138 8.82 14.28 -1.09
N GLY A 139 8.65 13.90 -2.32
CA GLY A 139 7.39 13.99 -3.09
C GLY A 139 6.16 13.29 -2.48
N PHE A 140 6.23 12.82 -1.24
CA PHE A 140 5.17 12.13 -0.50
C PHE A 140 4.60 13.00 0.61
N ARG A 141 3.91 14.09 0.24
CA ARG A 141 3.23 14.94 1.23
C ARG A 141 1.84 14.42 1.52
N SER A 142 1.51 14.30 2.79
CA SER A 142 0.15 13.99 3.23
C SER A 142 -0.61 15.28 3.52
N LEU A 143 -1.92 15.29 3.31
CA LEU A 143 -2.79 16.43 3.54
C LEU A 143 -3.80 16.08 4.64
N ALA A 144 -3.84 16.85 5.71
CA ALA A 144 -4.86 16.76 6.74
C ALA A 144 -6.07 17.60 6.36
N VAL A 145 -7.25 17.02 6.46
CA VAL A 145 -8.54 17.67 6.18
C VAL A 145 -9.24 17.93 7.50
N TRP A 146 -9.59 19.20 7.76
CA TRP A 146 -10.19 19.65 9.00
C TRP A 146 -11.67 20.02 8.79
N VAL A 147 -12.54 19.48 9.66
CA VAL A 147 -13.98 19.73 9.68
C VAL A 147 -14.42 19.90 11.13
N GLY A 148 -15.15 20.95 11.46
CA GLY A 148 -15.64 21.23 12.82
C GLY A 148 -14.52 21.32 13.86
N GLY A 149 -13.37 21.93 13.50
CA GLY A 149 -12.21 22.06 14.37
C GLY A 149 -11.47 20.74 14.66
N ARG A 150 -11.82 19.64 13.98
CA ARG A 150 -11.20 18.31 14.14
C ARG A 150 -10.63 17.82 12.82
N ARG A 151 -9.55 17.06 12.91
CA ARG A 151 -8.99 16.37 11.76
C ARG A 151 -9.91 15.22 11.37
N ALA A 152 -10.71 15.40 10.32
CA ALA A 152 -11.67 14.43 9.83
C ALA A 152 -10.98 13.30 9.04
N ALA A 153 -10.03 13.64 8.16
CA ALA A 153 -9.32 12.69 7.33
C ALA A 153 -7.86 13.11 7.10
N THR A 154 -7.05 12.16 6.64
CA THR A 154 -5.70 12.44 6.12
C THR A 154 -5.56 11.77 4.77
N LEU A 155 -5.29 12.57 3.76
CA LEU A 155 -4.89 12.10 2.45
C LEU A 155 -3.40 11.76 2.51
N LEU A 156 -3.07 10.49 2.36
CA LEU A 156 -1.69 10.02 2.40
C LEU A 156 -0.98 10.35 1.09
N GLY A 157 0.25 10.83 1.17
CA GLY A 157 1.08 11.13 -0.01
C GLY A 157 1.49 9.93 -0.87
N ILE A 158 0.96 8.74 -0.60
CA ILE A 158 1.09 7.55 -1.45
C ILE A 158 0.11 7.54 -2.64
N VAL A 159 -0.86 8.46 -2.65
CA VAL A 159 -1.73 8.77 -3.78
C VAL A 159 -1.41 10.18 -4.29
N ASP A 160 -1.89 10.52 -5.48
CA ASP A 160 -1.70 11.86 -6.06
C ASP A 160 -2.62 12.88 -5.35
N VAL A 161 -2.13 13.43 -4.22
CA VAL A 161 -2.87 14.40 -3.41
C VAL A 161 -3.08 15.71 -4.14
N GLU A 162 -2.13 16.14 -5.00
CA GLU A 162 -2.24 17.36 -5.77
C GLU A 162 -3.38 17.29 -6.77
N GLN A 163 -3.52 16.16 -7.45
CA GLN A 163 -4.62 15.92 -8.37
C GLN A 163 -5.97 15.85 -7.66
N ILE A 164 -6.01 15.29 -6.43
CA ILE A 164 -7.22 15.30 -5.61
C ILE A 164 -7.64 16.74 -5.25
N ILE A 165 -6.69 17.60 -4.85
CA ILE A 165 -6.97 19.02 -4.55
C ILE A 165 -7.49 19.74 -5.79
N MET A 166 -6.88 19.51 -6.96
CA MET A 166 -7.35 20.06 -8.24
C MET A 166 -8.80 19.65 -8.55
N SER A 167 -9.14 18.39 -8.29
CA SER A 167 -10.48 17.86 -8.53
C SER A 167 -11.53 18.43 -7.56
N MET A 168 -11.13 18.85 -6.36
CA MET A 168 -12.02 19.49 -5.38
C MET A 168 -12.27 20.99 -5.63
N ASP A 169 -11.40 21.64 -6.44
CA ASP A 169 -11.42 23.10 -6.72
C ASP A 169 -11.45 23.97 -5.44
N ARG A 170 -10.75 23.56 -4.39
CA ARG A 170 -10.73 24.21 -3.07
C ARG A 170 -9.32 24.63 -2.64
N PHE A 171 -8.61 25.30 -3.54
CA PHE A 171 -7.29 25.89 -3.26
C PHE A 171 -7.32 27.02 -2.22
N ASP A 172 -8.48 27.61 -2.02
CA ASP A 172 -8.74 28.69 -1.05
C ASP A 172 -8.51 28.25 0.41
N LEU A 173 -8.46 26.94 0.68
CA LEU A 173 -8.35 26.38 2.03
C LEU A 173 -6.94 25.87 2.40
N LEU A 174 -5.95 26.03 1.51
CA LEU A 174 -4.55 25.62 1.73
C LEU A 174 -3.75 26.60 2.57
#